data_e881ca4a20bb169d169ba7c3141a13c0
#
_entry.id   e881ca4a20bb169d169ba7c3141a13c0
#
_cell.length_a   1.000
_cell.length_b   1.000
_cell.length_c   1.000
_cell.angle_alpha   90.00
_cell.angle_beta   90.00
_cell.angle_gamma   90.00
#
_symmetry.space_group_name_H-M   'P 1'
#
loop_
_entity.id
_entity.type
_entity.pdbx_description
1 polymer ?
#
loop_
_entity_poly.entity_id
_entity_poly.type
_entity_poly.pdbx_seq_one_letter_code
_entity_poly.pdbx_strand_id
1 'polypeptide(L)'
;MRPKQLDFDPANASLTGFASNVTGASFTITTTATTDGLAHQVSIRNDSATDHSGKTVTLVGTDADGRAQTEVVTAPGTSATVESTKYFKTLTSATPSATIGADTFDIGWVDEFVSQTIPLDWRMQTPASVQVVATGTINFDIEATLQDFRGNTSAPFTFDDQEDLAWFNDANFTAKTASLTDDLALPGYRAIRLVANSYTDTAELQVFLIQPDNA
;
A
#
# COMPACT_ATOMS: atom_id res chain seq x y z
N MET A 1 11.82 14.36 -21.68
CA MET A 1 11.08 14.65 -20.39
C MET A 1 12.07 14.93 -19.28
N ARG A 2 11.74 15.77 -18.29
CA ARG A 2 12.61 15.93 -17.11
C ARG A 2 12.58 14.66 -16.26
N PRO A 3 13.72 14.24 -15.67
CA PRO A 3 13.73 13.15 -14.72
C PRO A 3 12.71 13.42 -13.59
N LYS A 4 11.98 12.40 -13.18
CA LYS A 4 11.12 12.44 -11.99
C LYS A 4 11.88 11.79 -10.85
N GLN A 5 12.00 12.49 -9.73
CA GLN A 5 12.54 11.96 -8.49
C GLN A 5 11.39 11.75 -7.50
N LEU A 6 11.44 10.66 -6.79
CA LEU A 6 10.53 10.30 -5.72
C LEU A 6 11.37 9.82 -4.54
N ASP A 7 11.08 10.33 -3.36
CA ASP A 7 11.76 9.98 -2.12
C ASP A 7 10.74 9.31 -1.20
N PHE A 8 11.12 8.19 -0.60
CA PHE A 8 10.30 7.41 0.32
C PHE A 8 11.10 7.17 1.61
N ASP A 9 10.56 7.65 2.72
CA ASP A 9 11.06 7.45 4.09
C ASP A 9 9.89 6.82 4.89
N PRO A 10 9.72 5.48 4.82
CA PRO A 10 8.54 4.82 5.35
C PRO A 10 8.55 4.81 6.87
N ALA A 11 7.38 5.01 7.47
CA ALA A 11 7.17 4.92 8.90
C ALA A 11 7.30 3.46 9.37
N ASN A 12 7.97 3.27 10.50
CA ASN A 12 8.08 1.95 11.13
C ASN A 12 6.72 1.38 11.49
N ALA A 13 6.58 0.06 11.48
CA ALA A 13 5.40 -0.63 11.95
C ALA A 13 4.95 -0.12 13.32
N SER A 14 3.66 0.03 13.47
CA SER A 14 3.06 0.46 14.74
C SER A 14 1.75 -0.29 14.95
N LEU A 15 1.71 -1.16 15.95
CA LEU A 15 0.49 -1.92 16.26
C LEU A 15 -0.67 -1.04 16.74
N THR A 16 -0.39 0.18 17.21
CA THR A 16 -1.37 1.11 17.77
C THR A 16 -1.47 2.43 17.01
N GLY A 17 -0.87 2.49 15.81
CA GLY A 17 -0.69 3.74 15.07
C GLY A 17 -1.99 4.44 14.68
N PHE A 18 -3.06 3.71 14.39
CA PHE A 18 -4.38 4.27 14.11
C PHE A 18 -5.26 4.35 15.36
N ALA A 19 -5.24 3.33 16.21
CA ALA A 19 -6.03 3.30 17.45
C ALA A 19 -5.48 2.27 18.43
N SER A 20 -5.64 2.53 19.71
CA SER A 20 -5.20 1.66 20.81
C SER A 20 -6.37 1.32 21.72
N ASN A 21 -6.43 0.08 22.19
CA ASN A 21 -7.40 -0.42 23.14
C ASN A 21 -8.88 -0.09 22.78
N VAL A 22 -9.22 -0.23 21.49
CA VAL A 22 -10.60 -0.02 21.04
C VAL A 22 -11.49 -1.18 21.42
N THR A 23 -12.75 -0.89 21.79
CA THR A 23 -13.71 -1.86 22.32
C THR A 23 -15.09 -1.72 21.70
N GLY A 24 -15.99 -2.66 21.97
CA GLY A 24 -17.40 -2.52 21.66
C GLY A 24 -17.78 -2.88 20.22
N ALA A 25 -18.71 -2.11 19.65
CA ALA A 25 -19.31 -2.38 18.34
C ALA A 25 -18.86 -1.42 17.23
N SER A 26 -18.02 -0.43 17.56
CA SER A 26 -17.47 0.53 16.61
C SER A 26 -16.17 1.06 17.19
N PHE A 27 -15.09 0.95 16.44
CA PHE A 27 -13.76 1.37 16.90
C PHE A 27 -13.55 2.85 16.62
N THR A 28 -13.07 3.58 17.62
CA THR A 28 -12.71 4.98 17.46
C THR A 28 -11.29 5.09 16.90
N ILE A 29 -11.15 5.52 15.67
CA ILE A 29 -9.86 5.83 15.05
C ILE A 29 -9.37 7.18 15.57
N THR A 30 -8.20 7.22 16.19
CA THR A 30 -7.61 8.43 16.79
C THR A 30 -6.64 9.13 15.86
N THR A 31 -5.97 8.37 15.00
CA THR A 31 -5.06 8.86 13.96
C THR A 31 -5.54 8.30 12.62
N THR A 32 -5.82 9.16 11.65
CA THR A 32 -6.44 8.74 10.39
C THR A 32 -5.45 8.54 9.25
N ALA A 33 -4.17 8.87 9.42
CA ALA A 33 -3.13 8.75 8.40
C ALA A 33 -1.82 8.27 9.03
N THR A 34 -1.01 7.58 8.25
CA THR A 34 0.38 7.27 8.60
C THR A 34 1.23 8.54 8.62
N THR A 35 2.31 8.56 9.38
CA THR A 35 3.14 9.76 9.56
C THR A 35 3.95 10.14 8.33
N ASP A 36 4.19 9.19 7.43
CA ASP A 36 4.98 9.32 6.20
C ASP A 36 4.13 9.66 4.96
N GLY A 37 2.81 9.57 5.07
CA GLY A 37 1.89 9.79 3.96
C GLY A 37 1.89 8.70 2.89
N LEU A 38 2.48 7.53 3.17
CA LEU A 38 2.42 6.33 2.35
C LEU A 38 1.19 5.48 2.70
N ALA A 39 0.84 4.55 1.84
CA ALA A 39 -0.22 3.60 2.12
C ALA A 39 0.39 2.29 2.62
N HIS A 40 -0.04 1.85 3.79
CA HIS A 40 0.42 0.64 4.46
C HIS A 40 -0.70 -0.38 4.60
N GLN A 41 -0.36 -1.65 4.75
CA GLN A 41 -1.34 -2.64 5.20
C GLN A 41 -1.70 -2.37 6.67
N VAL A 42 -2.99 -2.50 6.97
CA VAL A 42 -3.52 -2.29 8.33
C VAL A 42 -3.36 -3.56 9.14
N SER A 43 -2.76 -3.45 10.33
CA SER A 43 -2.74 -4.53 11.31
C SER A 43 -3.88 -4.37 12.32
N ILE A 44 -4.54 -5.47 12.66
CA ILE A 44 -5.57 -5.54 13.70
C ILE A 44 -5.10 -6.59 14.71
N ARG A 45 -4.80 -6.18 15.93
CA ARG A 45 -4.34 -7.05 17.02
C ARG A 45 -5.42 -7.21 18.07
N ASN A 46 -5.70 -8.45 18.45
CA ASN A 46 -6.54 -8.78 19.60
C ASN A 46 -5.62 -9.04 20.80
N ASP A 47 -5.71 -8.19 21.82
CA ASP A 47 -4.95 -8.35 23.08
C ASP A 47 -5.65 -9.24 24.11
N SER A 48 -6.86 -9.72 23.82
CA SER A 48 -7.64 -10.52 24.74
C SER A 48 -7.46 -12.03 24.52
N ALA A 49 -7.87 -12.81 25.53
CA ALA A 49 -7.90 -14.26 25.45
C ALA A 49 -9.13 -14.82 24.73
N THR A 50 -10.05 -13.97 24.32
CA THR A 50 -11.26 -14.35 23.60
C THR A 50 -10.99 -14.47 22.10
N ASP A 51 -11.46 -15.53 21.48
CA ASP A 51 -11.38 -15.72 20.03
C ASP A 51 -12.50 -14.92 19.34
N HIS A 52 -12.09 -14.03 18.43
CA HIS A 52 -13.02 -13.24 17.61
C HIS A 52 -13.00 -13.62 16.11
N SER A 53 -12.31 -14.70 15.72
CA SER A 53 -12.16 -15.13 14.31
C SER A 53 -13.48 -15.47 13.59
N GLY A 54 -14.58 -15.64 14.35
CA GLY A 54 -15.92 -15.77 13.79
C GLY A 54 -16.58 -14.45 13.39
N LYS A 55 -15.90 -13.32 13.57
CA LYS A 55 -16.37 -11.97 13.20
C LYS A 55 -15.51 -11.42 12.06
N THR A 56 -15.93 -10.28 11.52
CA THR A 56 -15.13 -9.50 10.56
C THR A 56 -15.01 -8.07 11.04
N VAL A 57 -14.01 -7.35 10.54
CA VAL A 57 -13.84 -5.92 10.71
C VAL A 57 -13.87 -5.26 9.34
N THR A 58 -14.77 -4.31 9.14
CA THR A 58 -14.83 -3.50 7.93
C THR A 58 -13.94 -2.28 8.11
N LEU A 59 -12.89 -2.17 7.28
CA LEU A 59 -11.99 -1.03 7.19
C LEU A 59 -12.47 -0.10 6.09
N VAL A 60 -12.50 1.21 6.37
CA VAL A 60 -12.85 2.24 5.39
C VAL A 60 -11.79 3.33 5.44
N GLY A 61 -11.32 3.75 4.27
CA GLY A 61 -10.28 4.76 4.17
C GLY A 61 -9.98 5.15 2.73
N THR A 62 -8.74 5.49 2.45
CA THR A 62 -8.27 5.77 1.08
C THR A 62 -7.05 4.95 0.75
N ASP A 63 -6.91 4.63 -0.55
CA ASP A 63 -5.71 4.03 -1.13
C ASP A 63 -4.54 5.02 -1.24
N ALA A 64 -3.44 4.58 -1.85
CA ALA A 64 -2.25 5.40 -2.07
C ALA A 64 -2.50 6.62 -2.97
N ASP A 65 -3.47 6.54 -3.88
CA ASP A 65 -3.86 7.63 -4.78
C ASP A 65 -4.91 8.57 -4.15
N GLY A 66 -5.38 8.28 -2.94
CA GLY A 66 -6.40 9.05 -2.22
C GLY A 66 -7.84 8.72 -2.64
N ARG A 67 -8.07 7.61 -3.35
CA ARG A 67 -9.41 7.14 -3.70
C ARG A 67 -10.02 6.40 -2.51
N ALA A 68 -11.34 6.49 -2.37
CA ALA A 68 -12.04 5.76 -1.31
C ALA A 68 -11.94 4.25 -1.52
N GLN A 69 -11.57 3.54 -0.47
CA GLN A 69 -11.55 2.08 -0.49
C GLN A 69 -12.13 1.48 0.79
N THR A 70 -12.58 0.25 0.65
CA THR A 70 -13.12 -0.55 1.74
C THR A 70 -12.58 -1.97 1.65
N GLU A 71 -12.31 -2.57 2.81
CA GLU A 71 -11.95 -3.97 2.92
C GLU A 71 -12.62 -4.60 4.12
N VAL A 72 -13.00 -5.87 3.99
CA VAL A 72 -13.53 -6.68 5.07
C VAL A 72 -12.52 -7.73 5.45
N VAL A 73 -11.93 -7.60 6.64
CA VAL A 73 -10.91 -8.49 7.17
C VAL A 73 -11.53 -9.42 8.22
N THR A 74 -11.15 -10.69 8.24
CA THR A 74 -11.53 -11.60 9.34
C THR A 74 -10.91 -11.08 10.64
N ALA A 75 -11.71 -10.96 11.70
CA ALA A 75 -11.20 -10.49 12.98
C ALA A 75 -10.19 -11.48 13.59
N PRO A 76 -9.21 -10.98 14.37
CA PRO A 76 -8.18 -11.84 14.94
C PRO A 76 -8.72 -12.82 15.97
N GLY A 77 -8.11 -14.01 16.01
CA GLY A 77 -8.31 -14.99 17.08
C GLY A 77 -7.70 -14.56 18.41
N THR A 78 -7.60 -15.50 19.35
CA THR A 78 -7.01 -15.28 20.69
C THR A 78 -5.58 -14.77 20.60
N SER A 79 -5.31 -13.58 21.16
CA SER A 79 -3.97 -12.98 21.24
C SER A 79 -3.24 -12.97 19.88
N ALA A 80 -3.98 -12.79 18.79
CA ALA A 80 -3.49 -12.86 17.43
C ALA A 80 -3.54 -11.49 16.73
N THR A 81 -2.78 -11.37 15.65
CA THR A 81 -2.81 -10.23 14.73
C THR A 81 -3.20 -10.73 13.35
N VAL A 82 -4.00 -9.96 12.65
CA VAL A 82 -4.35 -10.14 11.24
C VAL A 82 -4.04 -8.85 10.49
N GLU A 83 -3.82 -8.96 9.19
CA GLU A 83 -3.45 -7.84 8.34
C GLU A 83 -4.45 -7.70 7.19
N SER A 84 -4.63 -6.48 6.71
CA SER A 84 -5.37 -6.22 5.49
C SER A 84 -4.58 -6.71 4.28
N THR A 85 -5.27 -6.98 3.17
CA THR A 85 -4.61 -7.24 1.87
C THR A 85 -4.45 -5.96 1.08
N LYS A 86 -5.31 -4.95 1.33
CA LYS A 86 -5.22 -3.63 0.73
C LYS A 86 -4.34 -2.70 1.55
N TYR A 87 -3.73 -1.74 0.86
CA TYR A 87 -2.89 -0.71 1.45
C TYR A 87 -3.70 0.57 1.69
N PHE A 88 -3.70 1.07 2.90
CA PHE A 88 -4.43 2.25 3.33
C PHE A 88 -3.48 3.42 3.61
N LYS A 89 -3.66 4.52 2.87
CA LYS A 89 -3.00 5.80 3.15
C LYS A 89 -3.69 6.51 4.30
N THR A 90 -5.01 6.41 4.35
CA THR A 90 -5.82 6.87 5.48
C THR A 90 -6.78 5.79 5.91
N LEU A 91 -7.05 5.72 7.22
CA LEU A 91 -8.07 4.88 7.80
C LEU A 91 -9.08 5.77 8.54
N THR A 92 -10.32 5.81 8.07
CA THR A 92 -11.35 6.69 8.66
C THR A 92 -12.29 5.96 9.60
N SER A 93 -12.48 4.66 9.40
CA SER A 93 -13.22 3.81 10.31
C SER A 93 -12.80 2.35 10.27
N ALA A 94 -12.98 1.67 11.39
CA ALA A 94 -12.89 0.22 11.51
C ALA A 94 -14.10 -0.25 12.34
N THR A 95 -14.94 -1.11 11.75
CA THR A 95 -16.21 -1.49 12.36
C THR A 95 -16.32 -3.01 12.39
N PRO A 96 -16.41 -3.62 13.58
CA PRO A 96 -16.62 -5.06 13.69
C PRO A 96 -18.06 -5.43 13.32
N SER A 97 -18.24 -6.59 12.71
CA SER A 97 -19.57 -7.11 12.31
C SER A 97 -20.47 -7.42 13.51
N ALA A 98 -19.91 -7.60 14.69
CA ALA A 98 -20.60 -7.75 15.97
C ALA A 98 -19.69 -7.22 17.09
N THR A 99 -20.30 -6.76 18.19
CA THR A 99 -19.54 -6.24 19.34
C THR A 99 -18.46 -7.24 19.82
N ILE A 100 -17.29 -6.72 20.16
CA ILE A 100 -16.24 -7.48 20.85
C ILE A 100 -16.37 -7.39 22.38
N GLY A 101 -17.40 -6.68 22.87
CA GLY A 101 -17.64 -6.53 24.30
C GLY A 101 -16.63 -5.62 24.99
N ALA A 102 -16.07 -6.10 26.10
CA ALA A 102 -15.04 -5.42 26.87
C ALA A 102 -13.60 -5.79 26.43
N ASP A 103 -13.46 -6.69 25.48
CA ASP A 103 -12.16 -7.04 24.92
C ASP A 103 -11.57 -5.87 24.15
N THR A 104 -10.26 -5.84 23.99
CA THR A 104 -9.54 -4.74 23.38
C THR A 104 -8.82 -5.16 22.11
N PHE A 105 -8.93 -4.32 21.08
CA PHE A 105 -8.14 -4.43 19.86
C PHE A 105 -7.23 -3.21 19.72
N ASP A 106 -6.06 -3.44 19.14
CA ASP A 106 -5.19 -2.39 18.62
C ASP A 106 -5.25 -2.38 17.10
N ILE A 107 -5.21 -1.19 16.51
CA ILE A 107 -5.22 -1.00 15.06
C ILE A 107 -4.02 -0.15 14.66
N GLY A 108 -3.20 -0.69 13.76
CA GLY A 108 -1.99 -0.04 13.31
C GLY A 108 -1.61 -0.39 11.89
N TRP A 109 -0.33 -0.35 11.58
CA TRP A 109 0.23 -0.70 10.27
C TRP A 109 1.51 -1.52 10.40
N VAL A 110 1.88 -2.21 9.32
CA VAL A 110 3.07 -3.07 9.21
C VAL A 110 4.16 -2.42 8.36
N ASP A 111 5.36 -3.04 8.36
CA ASP A 111 6.53 -2.60 7.56
C ASP A 111 6.41 -3.02 6.08
N GLU A 112 5.28 -2.69 5.49
CA GLU A 112 4.98 -2.84 4.06
C GLU A 112 4.27 -1.58 3.58
N PHE A 113 4.58 -1.12 2.36
CA PHE A 113 3.87 0.02 1.80
C PHE A 113 3.76 -0.05 0.28
N VAL A 114 2.80 0.69 -0.25
CA VAL A 114 2.70 0.96 -1.69
C VAL A 114 2.72 2.46 -1.95
N SER A 115 3.42 2.85 -3.01
CA SER A 115 3.43 4.24 -3.47
C SER A 115 2.16 4.59 -4.24
N GLN A 116 1.91 5.89 -4.38
CA GLN A 116 0.95 6.35 -5.37
C GLN A 116 1.31 5.88 -6.78
N THR A 117 0.31 5.80 -7.64
CA THR A 117 0.45 5.47 -9.06
C THR A 117 1.29 6.52 -9.79
N ILE A 118 2.34 6.07 -10.47
CA ILE A 118 3.26 6.90 -11.25
C ILE A 118 2.91 6.73 -12.73
N PRO A 119 2.27 7.72 -13.35
CA PRO A 119 1.90 7.62 -14.76
C PRO A 119 3.12 7.65 -15.68
N LEU A 120 3.07 6.82 -16.72
CA LEU A 120 4.05 6.77 -17.80
C LEU A 120 3.42 7.24 -19.13
N ASP A 121 4.27 7.70 -20.05
CA ASP A 121 3.83 7.93 -21.44
C ASP A 121 3.88 6.60 -22.21
N TRP A 122 2.74 5.96 -22.28
CA TRP A 122 2.56 4.65 -22.94
C TRP A 122 2.84 4.63 -24.45
N ARG A 123 2.94 5.80 -25.07
CA ARG A 123 3.24 5.92 -26.51
C ARG A 123 4.70 5.73 -26.84
N MET A 124 5.55 5.59 -25.82
CA MET A 124 6.99 5.42 -26.00
C MET A 124 7.30 4.03 -26.54
N GLN A 125 8.22 3.98 -27.49
CA GLN A 125 8.70 2.73 -28.10
C GLN A 125 9.86 2.10 -27.34
N THR A 126 10.49 2.84 -26.43
CA THR A 126 11.58 2.38 -25.58
C THR A 126 11.14 2.35 -24.13
N PRO A 127 11.59 1.37 -23.34
CA PRO A 127 11.30 1.32 -21.92
C PRO A 127 11.77 2.59 -21.18
N ALA A 128 11.16 2.90 -20.07
CA ALA A 128 11.66 3.92 -19.17
C ALA A 128 12.83 3.36 -18.35
N SER A 129 13.87 4.17 -18.14
CA SER A 129 14.98 3.82 -17.26
C SER A 129 14.65 4.24 -15.82
N VAL A 130 14.91 3.34 -14.89
CA VAL A 130 14.67 3.55 -13.46
C VAL A 130 15.98 3.31 -12.69
N GLN A 131 16.34 4.27 -11.86
CA GLN A 131 17.38 4.09 -10.85
C GLN A 131 16.71 4.10 -9.48
N VAL A 132 16.98 3.09 -8.67
CA VAL A 132 16.59 3.03 -7.27
C VAL A 132 17.86 3.10 -6.41
N VAL A 133 17.90 4.04 -5.49
CA VAL A 133 18.92 4.11 -4.43
C VAL A 133 18.26 3.68 -3.15
N ALA A 134 18.69 2.55 -2.60
CA ALA A 134 18.18 1.98 -1.37
C ALA A 134 19.18 2.19 -0.24
N THR A 135 18.70 2.64 0.91
CA THR A 135 19.44 2.77 2.17
C THR A 135 18.76 1.86 3.21
N GLY A 136 19.54 1.30 4.12
CA GLY A 136 19.02 0.36 5.12
C GLY A 136 18.68 -1.02 4.52
N THR A 137 17.83 -1.76 5.21
CA THR A 137 17.36 -3.09 4.74
C THR A 137 15.93 -2.95 4.24
N ILE A 138 15.73 -3.24 2.97
CA ILE A 138 14.42 -3.18 2.32
C ILE A 138 14.33 -4.26 1.25
N ASN A 139 13.13 -4.82 1.08
CA ASN A 139 12.78 -5.67 -0.05
C ASN A 139 11.65 -4.98 -0.82
N PHE A 140 11.86 -4.70 -2.11
CA PHE A 140 10.91 -3.95 -2.91
C PHE A 140 10.74 -4.51 -4.31
N ASP A 141 9.57 -4.22 -4.88
CA ASP A 141 9.21 -4.46 -6.27
C ASP A 141 8.84 -3.14 -6.94
N ILE A 142 9.00 -3.09 -8.26
CA ILE A 142 8.26 -2.14 -9.09
C ILE A 142 7.19 -2.94 -9.82
N GLU A 143 5.95 -2.58 -9.58
CA GLU A 143 4.81 -3.13 -10.29
C GLU A 143 4.37 -2.22 -11.40
N ALA A 144 3.89 -2.81 -12.49
CA ALA A 144 3.43 -2.10 -13.67
C ALA A 144 2.01 -2.51 -14.06
N THR A 145 1.32 -1.62 -14.76
CA THR A 145 0.01 -1.91 -15.36
C THR A 145 -0.08 -1.40 -16.78
N LEU A 146 -0.83 -2.14 -17.61
CA LEU A 146 -1.23 -1.72 -18.96
C LEU A 146 -2.63 -1.09 -18.98
N GLN A 147 -3.35 -1.15 -17.86
CA GLN A 147 -4.70 -0.62 -17.74
C GLN A 147 -4.70 0.91 -17.62
N ASP A 148 -5.77 1.54 -18.07
CA ASP A 148 -5.92 2.99 -17.97
C ASP A 148 -6.43 3.39 -16.58
N PHE A 149 -5.53 3.73 -15.68
CA PHE A 149 -5.80 4.13 -14.32
C PHE A 149 -6.46 5.52 -14.18
N ARG A 150 -6.59 6.29 -15.26
CA ARG A 150 -7.19 7.64 -15.24
C ARG A 150 -8.71 7.62 -15.23
N GLY A 151 -9.30 6.43 -15.12
CA GLY A 151 -10.74 6.25 -15.10
C GLY A 151 -11.33 6.43 -16.49
N ASN A 152 -11.33 5.38 -17.29
CA ASN A 152 -12.23 5.32 -18.41
C ASN A 152 -13.64 5.12 -17.85
N THR A 153 -14.43 6.19 -17.82
CA THR A 153 -15.82 6.20 -17.36
C THR A 153 -16.76 5.38 -18.26
N SER A 154 -16.22 4.68 -19.24
CA SER A 154 -16.99 3.80 -20.12
C SER A 154 -17.02 2.39 -19.52
N ALA A 155 -18.13 2.01 -18.91
CA ALA A 155 -18.36 0.62 -18.47
C ALA A 155 -17.90 -0.38 -19.53
N PRO A 156 -17.29 -1.54 -19.18
CA PRO A 156 -17.38 -2.20 -17.86
C PRO A 156 -16.19 -2.00 -16.90
N PHE A 157 -15.26 -1.09 -17.19
CA PHE A 157 -14.01 -0.94 -16.42
C PHE A 157 -14.03 0.37 -15.64
N THR A 158 -14.73 0.39 -14.52
CA THR A 158 -14.58 1.40 -13.49
C THR A 158 -13.60 0.87 -12.45
N PHE A 159 -12.51 1.60 -12.19
CA PHE A 159 -11.61 1.30 -11.11
C PHE A 159 -12.00 2.19 -9.94
N ASP A 160 -12.43 1.58 -8.84
CA ASP A 160 -12.85 2.30 -7.65
C ASP A 160 -11.64 2.70 -6.81
N ASP A 161 -10.63 1.83 -6.73
CA ASP A 161 -9.38 2.07 -6.00
C ASP A 161 -8.15 1.56 -6.79
N GLN A 162 -6.95 1.75 -6.25
CA GLN A 162 -5.69 1.33 -6.89
C GLN A 162 -5.60 -0.20 -7.02
N GLU A 163 -6.19 -0.94 -6.09
CA GLU A 163 -6.14 -2.40 -6.05
C GLU A 163 -7.08 -3.06 -7.07
N ASP A 164 -8.02 -2.32 -7.65
CA ASP A 164 -8.84 -2.80 -8.77
C ASP A 164 -8.07 -2.88 -10.10
N LEU A 165 -6.90 -2.25 -10.17
CA LEU A 165 -6.02 -2.38 -11.33
C LEU A 165 -5.27 -3.71 -11.28
N ALA A 166 -5.11 -4.34 -12.44
CA ALA A 166 -4.23 -5.50 -12.56
C ALA A 166 -2.77 -5.02 -12.57
N TRP A 167 -2.10 -5.19 -11.46
CA TRP A 167 -0.67 -4.97 -11.29
C TRP A 167 0.11 -6.26 -11.49
N PHE A 168 1.31 -6.16 -12.02
CA PHE A 168 2.24 -7.27 -12.16
C PHE A 168 3.68 -6.77 -11.94
N ASN A 169 4.49 -7.60 -11.33
CA ASN A 169 5.88 -7.27 -11.05
C ASN A 169 6.65 -7.08 -12.36
N ASP A 170 7.34 -5.96 -12.50
CA ASP A 170 8.30 -5.80 -13.58
C ASP A 170 9.46 -6.78 -13.41
N ALA A 171 9.81 -7.52 -14.48
CA ALA A 171 10.79 -8.60 -14.40
C ALA A 171 12.18 -8.15 -13.95
N ASN A 172 12.55 -6.88 -14.23
CA ASN A 172 13.84 -6.33 -13.85
C ASN A 172 13.87 -5.79 -12.41
N PHE A 173 12.68 -5.59 -11.80
CA PHE A 173 12.55 -4.96 -10.48
C PHE A 173 11.78 -5.81 -9.46
N THR A 174 11.82 -7.13 -9.57
CA THR A 174 11.19 -8.06 -8.62
C THR A 174 12.13 -8.43 -7.47
N ALA A 175 11.66 -8.35 -6.24
CA ALA A 175 12.33 -8.77 -5.00
C ALA A 175 13.75 -8.18 -4.85
N LYS A 176 13.88 -6.87 -5.07
CA LYS A 176 15.16 -6.17 -4.96
C LYS A 176 15.44 -5.75 -3.53
N THR A 177 16.70 -5.92 -3.12
CA THR A 177 17.17 -5.60 -1.76
C THR A 177 18.36 -4.64 -1.75
N ALA A 178 18.73 -4.08 -2.89
CA ALA A 178 19.86 -3.18 -3.03
C ALA A 178 19.59 -2.14 -4.12
N SER A 179 20.37 -1.06 -4.10
CA SER A 179 20.36 -0.04 -5.15
C SER A 179 20.65 -0.66 -6.52
N LEU A 180 19.91 -0.24 -7.53
CA LEU A 180 20.10 -0.69 -8.91
C LEU A 180 19.70 0.37 -9.91
N THR A 181 20.15 0.19 -11.15
CA THR A 181 19.69 0.95 -12.30
C THR A 181 19.40 -0.03 -13.42
N ASP A 182 18.19 0.00 -13.96
CA ASP A 182 17.79 -0.85 -15.07
C ASP A 182 16.67 -0.15 -15.86
N ASP A 183 16.34 -0.71 -17.02
CA ASP A 183 15.16 -0.33 -17.79
C ASP A 183 13.95 -1.18 -17.33
N LEU A 184 12.75 -0.61 -17.41
CA LEU A 184 11.52 -1.41 -17.26
C LEU A 184 11.50 -2.50 -18.32
N ALA A 185 11.00 -3.69 -17.99
CA ALA A 185 11.07 -4.87 -18.87
C ALA A 185 10.34 -4.68 -20.20
N LEU A 186 9.29 -3.86 -20.24
CA LEU A 186 8.52 -3.61 -21.46
C LEU A 186 8.29 -2.11 -21.68
N PRO A 187 8.30 -1.65 -22.94
CA PRO A 187 7.74 -0.35 -23.29
C PRO A 187 6.21 -0.38 -23.24
N GLY A 188 5.60 0.78 -23.10
CA GLY A 188 4.15 0.93 -23.21
C GLY A 188 3.35 0.67 -21.94
N TYR A 189 4.00 0.47 -20.80
CA TYR A 189 3.30 0.51 -19.52
C TYR A 189 2.55 1.84 -19.35
N ARG A 190 1.34 1.76 -18.78
CA ARG A 190 0.52 2.95 -18.50
C ARG A 190 0.93 3.64 -17.22
N ALA A 191 1.30 2.85 -16.23
CA ALA A 191 1.77 3.32 -14.95
C ALA A 191 2.65 2.27 -14.26
N ILE A 192 3.40 2.73 -13.27
CA ILE A 192 4.10 1.89 -12.31
C ILE A 192 3.75 2.34 -10.89
N ARG A 193 4.00 1.47 -9.92
CA ARG A 193 4.03 1.77 -8.49
C ARG A 193 5.21 1.04 -7.84
N LEU A 194 5.71 1.58 -6.74
CA LEU A 194 6.67 0.91 -5.89
C LEU A 194 5.92 0.18 -4.78
N VAL A 195 6.30 -1.06 -4.52
CA VAL A 195 5.80 -1.87 -3.40
C VAL A 195 6.99 -2.26 -2.56
N ALA A 196 6.99 -1.91 -1.27
CA ALA A 196 7.94 -2.44 -0.30
C ALA A 196 7.29 -3.61 0.42
N ASN A 197 7.87 -4.80 0.25
CA ASN A 197 7.37 -6.04 0.83
C ASN A 197 7.86 -6.25 2.27
N SER A 198 8.92 -5.55 2.67
CA SER A 198 9.43 -5.48 4.03
C SER A 198 10.54 -4.44 4.11
N TYR A 199 10.72 -3.83 5.28
CA TYR A 199 11.82 -2.92 5.53
C TYR A 199 12.15 -2.83 7.02
N THR A 200 13.24 -2.14 7.36
CA THR A 200 13.65 -1.83 8.73
C THR A 200 13.65 -0.34 8.98
N ASP A 201 13.73 0.05 10.24
CA ASP A 201 13.61 1.43 10.78
C ASP A 201 14.44 2.52 10.08
N THR A 202 15.48 2.14 9.35
CA THR A 202 16.37 3.09 8.67
C THR A 202 16.30 2.97 7.15
N ALA A 203 15.27 2.31 6.65
CA ALA A 203 15.11 2.10 5.22
C ALA A 203 14.60 3.37 4.53
N GLU A 204 15.28 3.76 3.48
CA GLU A 204 14.88 4.85 2.59
C GLU A 204 15.03 4.40 1.14
N LEU A 205 14.17 4.89 0.27
CA LEU A 205 14.26 4.68 -1.16
C LEU A 205 14.19 6.02 -1.91
N GLN A 206 15.12 6.22 -2.84
CA GLN A 206 15.03 7.28 -3.83
C GLN A 206 14.87 6.65 -5.21
N VAL A 207 13.83 7.02 -5.90
CA VAL A 207 13.53 6.51 -7.25
C VAL A 207 13.67 7.64 -8.27
N PHE A 208 14.55 7.44 -9.24
CA PHE A 208 14.73 8.33 -10.38
C PHE A 208 14.17 7.65 -11.63
N LEU A 209 13.20 8.29 -12.26
CA LEU A 209 12.54 7.79 -13.45
C LEU A 209 12.85 8.71 -14.65
N ILE A 210 13.38 8.14 -15.71
CA ILE A 210 13.64 8.83 -16.97
C ILE A 210 12.86 8.13 -18.07
N GLN A 211 11.99 8.88 -18.71
CA GLN A 211 11.35 8.44 -19.95
C GLN A 211 12.03 9.15 -21.13
N PRO A 212 12.57 8.40 -22.11
CA PRO A 212 13.12 9.00 -23.32
C PRO A 212 12.04 9.82 -24.06
N ASP A 213 12.41 10.91 -24.72
CA ASP A 213 11.49 11.59 -25.62
C ASP A 213 11.43 10.83 -26.95
N ASN A 214 10.22 10.67 -27.50
CA ASN A 214 10.08 10.26 -28.90
C ASN A 214 10.58 11.43 -29.77
N ALA A 215 11.76 11.27 -30.37
CA ALA A 215 12.29 12.22 -31.35
C ALA A 215 11.48 12.17 -32.65
#